data_6a9c8b96f315f14a045d31083fb63133
#
_entry.id   6a9c8b96f315f14a045d31083fb63133
#
_cell.length_a   1.000
_cell.length_b   1.000
_cell.length_c   1.000
_cell.angle_alpha   90.00
_cell.angle_beta   90.00
_cell.angle_gamma   90.00
#
_symmetry.space_group_name_H-M   'P 1'
#
loop_
_entity.id
_entity.type
_entity.pdbx_description
1 polymer ?
#
loop_
_entity_poly.entity_id
_entity_poly.type
_entity_poly.pdbx_seq_one_letter_code
_entity_poly.pdbx_strand_id
1 'polypeptide(L)'
;MWRYALKEGGRWALALAGAFLIAVGISALSVAKGGYGPALAQRLLAFLRLDFGTSALSGQSAIRELAAHGPTTANLIAFGALIALALGVPLGLLLGTGAVRRATAPLIQIVSAAPVFCAGLALAYAARHIGFQESAAVFRALLLPSITVGLAGTAAVQVALRRAASQAQDSPFRVGLRRMGLTAIEIERVYVVPQIFAGLLSSLGEVMLALLSAAVVSEWVFKCPGIADLFVKSIALHDWNMAALILFVFAALTATAEFIGRIAARLLVRAAS
;
A
#
# COMPACT_ATOMS: atom_id res chain seq x y z
N MET A 1 -5.60 -24.78 -9.58
CA MET A 1 -4.55 -23.93 -8.98
C MET A 1 -3.53 -23.46 -9.99
N TRP A 2 -2.84 -24.34 -10.73
CA TRP A 2 -1.80 -23.98 -11.69
C TRP A 2 -2.22 -22.95 -12.72
N ARG A 3 -3.35 -23.16 -13.42
CA ARG A 3 -3.89 -22.21 -14.43
C ARG A 3 -4.21 -20.83 -13.83
N TYR A 4 -4.67 -20.77 -12.58
CA TYR A 4 -4.93 -19.52 -11.88
C TYR A 4 -3.64 -18.80 -11.52
N ALA A 5 -2.66 -19.52 -10.94
CA ALA A 5 -1.35 -18.97 -10.62
C ALA A 5 -0.63 -18.42 -11.85
N LEU A 6 -0.71 -19.11 -13.01
CA LEU A 6 -0.18 -18.63 -14.27
C LEU A 6 -0.87 -17.34 -14.75
N LYS A 7 -2.19 -17.26 -14.63
CA LYS A 7 -2.96 -16.06 -15.00
C LYS A 7 -2.59 -14.85 -14.11
N GLU A 8 -2.51 -15.05 -12.81
CA GLU A 8 -2.12 -13.98 -11.90
C GLU A 8 -0.63 -13.62 -12.05
N GLY A 9 0.24 -14.61 -12.30
CA GLY A 9 1.65 -14.36 -12.63
C GLY A 9 1.81 -13.56 -13.92
N GLY A 10 0.99 -13.83 -14.95
CA GLY A 10 0.97 -13.03 -16.18
C GLY A 10 0.54 -11.57 -15.92
N ARG A 11 -0.47 -11.35 -15.10
CA ARG A 11 -0.90 -9.99 -14.70
C ARG A 11 0.18 -9.25 -13.91
N TRP A 12 0.81 -9.94 -12.98
CA TRP A 12 1.93 -9.40 -12.21
C TRP A 12 3.10 -9.01 -13.12
N ALA A 13 3.49 -9.89 -14.05
CA ALA A 13 4.55 -9.61 -15.01
C ALA A 13 4.22 -8.40 -15.91
N LEU A 14 2.97 -8.28 -16.37
CA LEU A 14 2.50 -7.13 -17.16
C LEU A 14 2.53 -5.83 -16.33
N ALA A 15 2.12 -5.86 -15.06
CA ALA A 15 2.19 -4.71 -14.18
C ALA A 15 3.63 -4.25 -13.95
N LEU A 16 4.56 -5.18 -13.72
CA LEU A 16 5.99 -4.88 -13.59
C LEU A 16 6.59 -4.34 -14.90
N ALA A 17 6.23 -4.92 -16.04
CA ALA A 17 6.69 -4.43 -17.34
C ALA A 17 6.18 -3.00 -17.60
N GLY A 18 4.92 -2.71 -17.29
CA GLY A 18 4.35 -1.36 -17.39
C GLY A 18 5.05 -0.37 -16.48
N ALA A 19 5.27 -0.71 -15.21
CA ALA A 19 6.00 0.10 -14.25
C ALA A 19 7.46 0.36 -14.71
N PHE A 20 8.11 -0.68 -15.24
CA PHE A 20 9.45 -0.58 -15.79
C PHE A 20 9.50 0.39 -16.97
N LEU A 21 8.59 0.29 -17.93
CA LEU A 21 8.53 1.20 -19.07
C LEU A 21 8.27 2.66 -18.65
N ILE A 22 7.40 2.88 -17.67
CA ILE A 22 7.16 4.22 -17.12
C ILE A 22 8.43 4.76 -16.46
N ALA A 23 9.12 3.96 -15.67
CA ALA A 23 10.36 4.36 -15.02
C ALA A 23 11.46 4.70 -16.03
N VAL A 24 11.61 3.89 -17.08
CA VAL A 24 12.55 4.17 -18.19
C VAL A 24 12.18 5.49 -18.87
N GLY A 25 10.89 5.72 -19.14
CA GLY A 25 10.40 6.97 -19.73
C GLY A 25 10.74 8.20 -18.89
N ILE A 26 10.51 8.14 -17.58
CA ILE A 26 10.85 9.22 -16.64
C ILE A 26 12.36 9.43 -16.59
N SER A 27 13.15 8.36 -16.48
CA SER A 27 14.60 8.43 -16.43
C SER A 27 15.20 9.04 -17.73
N ALA A 28 14.56 8.83 -18.88
CA ALA A 28 15.00 9.40 -20.15
C ALA A 28 14.95 10.94 -20.16
N LEU A 29 14.13 11.57 -19.29
CA LEU A 29 14.10 13.03 -19.12
C LEU A 29 15.45 13.60 -18.69
N SER A 30 16.26 12.82 -17.97
CA SER A 30 17.60 13.25 -17.53
C SER A 30 18.61 13.40 -18.67
N VAL A 31 18.38 12.78 -19.83
CA VAL A 31 19.33 12.68 -20.95
C VAL A 31 18.78 13.29 -22.25
N ALA A 32 17.56 13.83 -22.20
CA ALA A 32 16.83 14.24 -23.41
C ALA A 32 17.40 15.45 -24.18
N LYS A 33 18.58 15.98 -23.81
CA LYS A 33 19.24 17.10 -24.51
C LYS A 33 19.54 16.83 -26.00
N GLY A 34 19.71 15.55 -26.39
CA GLY A 34 19.95 15.11 -27.78
C GLY A 34 18.72 14.53 -28.50
N GLY A 35 17.52 14.69 -27.90
CA GLY A 35 16.27 14.09 -28.40
C GLY A 35 15.78 12.96 -27.50
N TYR A 36 14.45 12.84 -27.39
CA TYR A 36 13.83 11.89 -26.45
C TYR A 36 14.01 10.42 -26.88
N GLY A 37 13.96 10.14 -28.19
CA GLY A 37 14.08 8.77 -28.70
C GLY A 37 15.43 8.09 -28.40
N PRO A 38 16.57 8.70 -28.74
CA PRO A 38 17.89 8.17 -28.37
C PRO A 38 18.07 8.03 -26.85
N ALA A 39 17.59 9.01 -26.07
CA ALA A 39 17.64 8.97 -24.62
C ALA A 39 16.85 7.78 -24.04
N LEU A 40 15.67 7.49 -24.58
CA LEU A 40 14.83 6.38 -24.19
C LEU A 40 15.53 5.04 -24.42
N ALA A 41 16.12 4.84 -25.61
CA ALA A 41 16.86 3.61 -25.96
C ALA A 41 18.06 3.38 -25.03
N GLN A 42 18.84 4.45 -24.77
CA GLN A 42 19.97 4.39 -23.85
C GLN A 42 19.54 4.00 -22.44
N ARG A 43 18.47 4.60 -21.93
CA ARG A 43 17.95 4.31 -20.59
C ARG A 43 17.34 2.92 -20.48
N LEU A 44 16.65 2.46 -21.51
CA LEU A 44 16.14 1.09 -21.56
C LEU A 44 17.26 0.07 -21.40
N LEU A 45 18.36 0.23 -22.14
CA LEU A 45 19.52 -0.65 -22.03
C LEU A 45 20.21 -0.57 -20.66
N ALA A 46 20.31 0.63 -20.07
CA ALA A 46 20.87 0.81 -18.73
C ALA A 46 20.01 0.10 -17.67
N PHE A 47 18.70 0.33 -17.70
CA PHE A 47 17.77 -0.31 -16.75
C PHE A 47 17.74 -1.84 -16.88
N LEU A 48 17.83 -2.39 -18.10
CA LEU A 48 17.94 -3.83 -18.32
C LEU A 48 19.23 -4.43 -17.74
N ARG A 49 20.29 -3.61 -17.64
CA ARG A 49 21.58 -3.98 -16.99
C ARG A 49 21.58 -3.69 -15.49
N LEU A 50 20.45 -3.29 -14.90
CA LEU A 50 20.33 -2.84 -13.51
C LEU A 50 21.20 -1.62 -13.17
N ASP A 51 21.56 -0.83 -14.19
CA ASP A 51 22.26 0.44 -14.02
C ASP A 51 21.25 1.58 -13.96
N PHE A 52 20.94 2.03 -12.75
CA PHE A 52 20.03 3.12 -12.48
C PHE A 52 20.74 4.48 -12.35
N GLY A 53 22.04 4.52 -12.67
CA GLY A 53 22.86 5.72 -12.59
C GLY A 53 23.25 6.12 -11.16
N THR A 54 23.66 7.39 -11.02
CA THR A 54 24.06 8.00 -9.76
C THR A 54 23.01 8.99 -9.28
N SER A 55 22.83 9.09 -7.97
CA SER A 55 21.97 10.10 -7.34
C SER A 55 22.62 11.48 -7.43
N ALA A 56 21.85 12.48 -7.81
CA ALA A 56 22.28 13.88 -7.81
C ALA A 56 22.47 14.44 -6.39
N LEU A 57 21.88 13.79 -5.38
CA LEU A 57 21.98 14.20 -3.97
C LEU A 57 23.35 13.88 -3.35
N SER A 58 23.85 12.67 -3.57
CA SER A 58 25.05 12.15 -2.91
C SER A 58 26.20 11.82 -3.85
N GLY A 59 25.95 11.77 -5.16
CA GLY A 59 26.91 11.28 -6.16
C GLY A 59 27.14 9.77 -6.11
N GLN A 60 26.45 9.04 -5.21
CA GLN A 60 26.55 7.58 -5.09
C GLN A 60 25.61 6.87 -6.08
N SER A 61 25.80 5.55 -6.26
CA SER A 61 24.87 4.79 -7.08
C SER A 61 23.45 4.84 -6.51
N ALA A 62 22.42 4.98 -7.36
CA ALA A 62 21.03 5.09 -6.96
C ALA A 62 20.57 3.91 -6.11
N ILE A 63 21.04 2.70 -6.39
CA ILE A 63 20.74 1.49 -5.60
C ILE A 63 21.28 1.60 -4.17
N ARG A 64 22.51 2.12 -3.99
CA ARG A 64 23.10 2.28 -2.66
C ARG A 64 22.35 3.30 -1.84
N GLU A 65 21.97 4.40 -2.45
CA GLU A 65 21.15 5.45 -1.83
C GLU A 65 19.79 4.91 -1.40
N LEU A 66 19.12 4.16 -2.30
CA LEU A 66 17.86 3.49 -2.00
C LEU A 66 18.00 2.50 -0.82
N ALA A 67 19.08 1.71 -0.81
CA ALA A 67 19.32 0.73 0.26
C ALA A 67 19.59 1.40 1.61
N ALA A 68 20.24 2.55 1.63
CA ALA A 68 20.51 3.31 2.86
C ALA A 68 19.23 3.87 3.50
N HIS A 69 18.25 4.31 2.67
CA HIS A 69 16.99 4.87 3.12
C HIS A 69 15.88 3.81 3.31
N GLY A 70 16.08 2.60 2.74
CA GLY A 70 15.13 1.48 2.76
C GLY A 70 14.61 1.09 4.13
N PRO A 71 15.46 0.89 5.14
CA PRO A 71 15.04 0.44 6.46
C PRO A 71 14.03 1.38 7.14
N THR A 72 14.17 2.69 6.97
CA THR A 72 13.24 3.67 7.55
C THR A 72 11.83 3.48 6.99
N THR A 73 11.67 3.50 5.67
CA THR A 73 10.37 3.31 5.01
C THR A 73 9.79 1.93 5.31
N ALA A 74 10.62 0.87 5.27
CA ALA A 74 10.19 -0.49 5.57
C ALA A 74 9.62 -0.61 7.00
N ASN A 75 10.27 -0.01 7.99
CA ASN A 75 9.79 0.02 9.36
C ASN A 75 8.47 0.79 9.48
N LEU A 76 8.36 1.97 8.84
CA LEU A 76 7.12 2.75 8.86
C LEU A 76 5.95 1.98 8.24
N ILE A 77 6.18 1.30 7.12
CA ILE A 77 5.16 0.47 6.46
C ILE A 77 4.81 -0.73 7.33
N ALA A 78 5.79 -1.41 7.93
CA ALA A 78 5.55 -2.58 8.77
C ALA A 78 4.72 -2.22 10.02
N PHE A 79 5.13 -1.21 10.77
CA PHE A 79 4.36 -0.74 11.94
C PHE A 79 3.03 -0.13 11.54
N GLY A 80 2.97 0.62 10.44
CA GLY A 80 1.73 1.14 9.88
C GLY A 80 0.76 0.02 9.48
N ALA A 81 1.24 -1.05 8.85
CA ALA A 81 0.44 -2.21 8.49
C ALA A 81 -0.09 -2.95 9.74
N LEU A 82 0.72 -3.10 10.78
CA LEU A 82 0.27 -3.68 12.05
C LEU A 82 -0.87 -2.87 12.66
N ILE A 83 -0.75 -1.54 12.71
CA ILE A 83 -1.81 -0.65 13.18
C ILE A 83 -3.04 -0.75 12.29
N ALA A 84 -2.85 -0.74 10.96
CA ALA A 84 -3.93 -0.85 9.99
C ALA A 84 -4.74 -2.13 10.16
N LEU A 85 -4.08 -3.25 10.38
CA LEU A 85 -4.74 -4.54 10.64
C LEU A 85 -5.39 -4.60 12.02
N ALA A 86 -4.66 -4.16 13.07
CA ALA A 86 -5.16 -4.18 14.45
C ALA A 86 -6.41 -3.32 14.64
N LEU A 87 -6.52 -2.19 13.96
CA LEU A 87 -7.69 -1.30 14.02
C LEU A 87 -8.67 -1.57 12.89
N GLY A 88 -8.18 -1.75 11.67
CA GLY A 88 -9.01 -1.86 10.47
C GLY A 88 -9.84 -3.14 10.44
N VAL A 89 -9.29 -4.28 10.87
CA VAL A 89 -10.01 -5.55 10.85
C VAL A 89 -11.16 -5.56 11.86
N PRO A 90 -10.95 -5.28 13.18
CA PRO A 90 -12.06 -5.25 14.13
C PRO A 90 -13.12 -4.22 13.75
N LEU A 91 -12.71 -3.00 13.42
CA LEU A 91 -13.64 -1.94 13.01
C LEU A 91 -14.41 -2.32 11.73
N GLY A 92 -13.73 -2.90 10.74
CA GLY A 92 -14.35 -3.34 9.50
C GLY A 92 -15.39 -4.44 9.70
N LEU A 93 -15.11 -5.41 10.59
CA LEU A 93 -16.03 -6.48 10.92
C LEU A 93 -17.20 -5.99 11.80
N LEU A 94 -16.94 -5.21 12.84
CA LEU A 94 -17.98 -4.68 13.74
C LEU A 94 -18.94 -3.73 13.00
N LEU A 95 -18.40 -2.89 12.14
CA LEU A 95 -19.17 -1.88 11.39
C LEU A 95 -19.67 -2.40 10.04
N GLY A 96 -19.29 -3.62 9.64
CA GLY A 96 -19.64 -4.23 8.35
C GLY A 96 -21.03 -4.82 8.25
N THR A 97 -21.78 -4.98 9.37
CA THR A 97 -23.03 -5.74 9.42
C THR A 97 -24.22 -4.94 9.94
N GLY A 98 -25.42 -5.22 9.39
CA GLY A 98 -26.71 -4.82 9.91
C GLY A 98 -27.00 -3.32 10.05
N ALA A 99 -27.72 -2.95 11.11
CA ALA A 99 -28.13 -1.58 11.40
C ALA A 99 -26.95 -0.67 11.75
N VAL A 100 -25.93 -1.21 12.42
CA VAL A 100 -24.68 -0.50 12.76
C VAL A 100 -23.99 0.01 11.51
N ARG A 101 -23.93 -0.79 10.44
CA ARG A 101 -23.36 -0.38 9.14
C ARG A 101 -24.03 0.88 8.59
N ARG A 102 -25.38 0.94 8.64
CA ARG A 102 -26.14 2.09 8.11
C ARG A 102 -25.91 3.35 8.92
N ALA A 103 -25.85 3.24 10.24
CA ALA A 103 -25.62 4.37 11.13
C ALA A 103 -24.19 4.91 11.07
N THR A 104 -23.18 4.04 10.92
CA THR A 104 -21.76 4.41 10.97
C THR A 104 -21.12 4.68 9.61
N ALA A 105 -21.75 4.24 8.51
CA ALA A 105 -21.21 4.43 7.16
C ALA A 105 -20.87 5.90 6.85
N PRO A 106 -21.73 6.91 7.09
CA PRO A 106 -21.40 8.30 6.79
C PRO A 106 -20.23 8.82 7.63
N LEU A 107 -20.16 8.48 8.93
CA LEU A 107 -19.08 8.91 9.79
C LEU A 107 -17.73 8.37 9.32
N ILE A 108 -17.69 7.10 8.94
CA ILE A 108 -16.46 6.46 8.46
C ILE A 108 -16.06 7.02 7.09
N GLN A 109 -17.03 7.35 6.22
CA GLN A 109 -16.73 8.02 4.95
C GLN A 109 -16.08 9.39 5.19
N ILE A 110 -16.58 10.17 6.12
CA ILE A 110 -16.01 11.48 6.49
C ILE A 110 -14.58 11.31 7.01
N VAL A 111 -14.35 10.38 7.94
CA VAL A 111 -13.03 10.11 8.49
C VAL A 111 -12.05 9.58 7.43
N SER A 112 -12.53 8.70 6.54
CA SER A 112 -11.73 8.14 5.45
C SER A 112 -11.46 9.15 4.31
N ALA A 113 -12.28 10.20 4.19
CA ALA A 113 -12.10 11.27 3.23
C ALA A 113 -11.08 12.33 3.72
N ALA A 114 -10.74 12.32 5.03
CA ALA A 114 -9.75 13.25 5.57
C ALA A 114 -8.38 12.98 4.92
N PRO A 115 -7.74 14.01 4.35
CA PRO A 115 -6.41 13.85 3.77
C PRO A 115 -5.40 13.39 4.82
N VAL A 116 -4.59 12.38 4.48
CA VAL A 116 -3.58 11.79 5.39
C VAL A 116 -2.64 12.83 5.98
N PHE A 117 -2.29 13.86 5.19
CA PHE A 117 -1.42 14.94 5.66
C PHE A 117 -2.07 15.76 6.79
N CYS A 118 -3.39 15.93 6.80
CA CYS A 118 -4.09 16.59 7.89
C CYS A 118 -3.96 15.79 9.21
N ALA A 119 -4.12 14.46 9.13
CA ALA A 119 -3.92 13.59 10.29
C ALA A 119 -2.46 13.64 10.79
N GLY A 120 -1.48 13.60 9.87
CA GLY A 120 -0.06 13.72 10.20
C GLY A 120 0.29 15.05 10.86
N LEU A 121 -0.18 16.16 10.30
CA LEU A 121 0.04 17.50 10.86
C LEU A 121 -0.65 17.65 12.22
N ALA A 122 -1.88 17.16 12.37
CA ALA A 122 -2.61 17.22 13.65
C ALA A 122 -1.87 16.43 14.74
N LEU A 123 -1.37 15.22 14.41
CA LEU A 123 -0.56 14.42 15.33
C LEU A 123 0.77 15.10 15.67
N ALA A 124 1.46 15.68 14.69
CA ALA A 124 2.69 16.42 14.92
C ALA A 124 2.47 17.66 15.79
N TYR A 125 1.38 18.38 15.56
CA TYR A 125 0.98 19.53 16.36
C TYR A 125 0.63 19.12 17.81
N ALA A 126 -0.22 18.12 17.97
CA ALA A 126 -0.62 17.60 19.29
C ALA A 126 0.59 17.13 20.09
N ALA A 127 1.52 16.38 19.49
CA ALA A 127 2.74 15.92 20.14
C ALA A 127 3.62 17.06 20.66
N ARG A 128 3.67 18.19 19.95
CA ARG A 128 4.39 19.40 20.41
C ARG A 128 3.74 20.03 21.64
N HIS A 129 2.41 20.07 21.68
CA HIS A 129 1.68 20.72 22.78
C HIS A 129 1.62 19.89 24.06
N ILE A 130 1.69 18.55 23.95
CA ILE A 130 1.65 17.64 25.10
C ILE A 130 3.05 17.49 25.76
N GLY A 131 4.06 18.24 25.30
CA GLY A 131 5.41 18.16 25.86
C GLY A 131 6.17 16.88 25.54
N PHE A 132 5.69 16.12 24.57
CA PHE A 132 6.30 14.86 24.10
C PHE A 132 7.69 15.06 23.44
N GLN A 133 8.20 16.29 23.48
CA GLN A 133 9.39 16.68 22.71
C GLN A 133 10.71 16.17 23.26
N GLU A 134 10.83 15.86 24.55
CA GLU A 134 12.14 15.64 25.16
C GLU A 134 12.49 14.19 25.49
N SER A 135 11.52 13.30 25.66
CA SER A 135 11.78 12.01 26.31
C SER A 135 12.06 10.81 25.41
N ALA A 136 11.84 10.86 24.11
CA ALA A 136 12.01 9.68 23.26
C ALA A 136 12.24 10.00 21.78
N ALA A 137 13.47 10.28 21.39
CA ALA A 137 13.85 10.53 19.99
C ALA A 137 13.40 9.37 19.05
N VAL A 138 13.57 8.12 19.48
CA VAL A 138 13.15 6.91 18.75
C VAL A 138 11.62 6.82 18.63
N PHE A 139 10.91 7.16 19.69
CA PHE A 139 9.44 7.12 19.72
C PHE A 139 8.82 8.12 18.72
N ARG A 140 9.38 9.33 18.63
CA ARG A 140 8.94 10.35 17.66
C ARG A 140 9.32 10.00 16.22
N ALA A 141 10.54 9.52 16.04
CA ALA A 141 11.05 9.18 14.71
C ALA A 141 10.33 8.00 14.07
N LEU A 142 9.73 7.10 14.87
CA LEU A 142 9.09 5.89 14.37
C LEU A 142 7.59 5.83 14.66
N LEU A 143 7.14 6.09 15.88
CA LEU A 143 5.76 5.83 16.29
C LEU A 143 4.75 6.81 15.68
N LEU A 144 4.97 8.12 15.78
CA LEU A 144 4.05 9.12 15.22
C LEU A 144 3.90 9.00 13.69
N PRO A 145 5.02 8.89 12.93
CA PRO A 145 4.95 8.60 11.51
C PRO A 145 4.19 7.30 11.21
N SER A 146 4.45 6.22 11.97
CA SER A 146 3.78 4.93 11.79
C SER A 146 2.29 4.98 12.09
N ILE A 147 1.85 5.76 13.10
CA ILE A 147 0.43 5.98 13.38
C ILE A 147 -0.24 6.68 12.18
N THR A 148 0.40 7.70 11.61
CA THR A 148 -0.12 8.38 10.42
C THR A 148 -0.30 7.42 9.24
N VAL A 149 0.72 6.61 8.96
CA VAL A 149 0.69 5.57 7.92
C VAL A 149 -0.39 4.53 8.23
N GLY A 150 -0.47 4.09 9.50
CA GLY A 150 -1.43 3.10 9.98
C GLY A 150 -2.89 3.55 9.87
N LEU A 151 -3.19 4.81 10.14
CA LEU A 151 -4.54 5.36 9.98
C LEU A 151 -5.00 5.31 8.51
N ALA A 152 -4.14 5.66 7.57
CA ALA A 152 -4.43 5.53 6.14
C ALA A 152 -4.66 4.07 5.73
N GLY A 153 -3.79 3.17 6.20
CA GLY A 153 -3.94 1.73 6.00
C GLY A 153 -5.24 1.20 6.62
N THR A 154 -5.64 1.68 7.81
CA THR A 154 -6.91 1.33 8.47
C THR A 154 -8.10 1.64 7.57
N ALA A 155 -8.13 2.82 6.95
CA ALA A 155 -9.19 3.18 6.01
C ALA A 155 -9.24 2.23 4.80
N ALA A 156 -8.09 1.90 4.22
CA ALA A 156 -8.01 0.97 3.09
C ALA A 156 -8.47 -0.45 3.47
N VAL A 157 -8.05 -0.97 4.63
CA VAL A 157 -8.50 -2.27 5.17
C VAL A 157 -10.02 -2.29 5.38
N GLN A 158 -10.59 -1.23 5.97
CA GLN A 158 -12.04 -1.13 6.17
C GLN A 158 -12.82 -1.13 4.85
N VAL A 159 -12.33 -0.40 3.84
CA VAL A 159 -12.97 -0.36 2.51
C VAL A 159 -12.95 -1.76 1.88
N ALA A 160 -11.80 -2.45 1.94
CA ALA A 160 -11.65 -3.82 1.42
C ALA A 160 -12.61 -4.80 2.10
N LEU A 161 -12.66 -4.79 3.44
CA LEU A 161 -13.56 -5.66 4.22
C LEU A 161 -15.03 -5.39 3.93
N ARG A 162 -15.44 -4.12 3.79
CA ARG A 162 -16.82 -3.77 3.47
C ARG A 162 -17.23 -4.21 2.08
N ARG A 163 -16.38 -4.03 1.07
CA ARG A 163 -16.63 -4.52 -0.29
C ARG A 163 -16.82 -6.03 -0.28
N ALA A 164 -15.93 -6.76 0.40
CA ALA A 164 -16.00 -8.20 0.51
C ALA A 164 -17.24 -8.67 1.28
N ALA A 165 -17.60 -8.02 2.39
CA ALA A 165 -18.78 -8.33 3.16
C ALA A 165 -20.08 -8.11 2.36
N SER A 166 -20.20 -7.01 1.62
CA SER A 166 -21.34 -6.77 0.74
C SER A 166 -21.48 -7.86 -0.32
N GLN A 167 -20.37 -8.17 -1.01
CA GLN A 167 -20.36 -9.21 -2.04
C GLN A 167 -20.74 -10.60 -1.49
N ALA A 168 -20.27 -10.97 -0.29
CA ALA A 168 -20.58 -12.24 0.33
C ALA A 168 -22.07 -12.30 0.78
N GLN A 169 -22.61 -11.19 1.31
CA GLN A 169 -24.01 -11.12 1.75
C GLN A 169 -25.01 -11.12 0.60
N ASP A 170 -24.70 -10.46 -0.51
CA ASP A 170 -25.54 -10.35 -1.69
C ASP A 170 -25.42 -11.56 -2.63
N SER A 171 -24.58 -12.54 -2.28
CA SER A 171 -24.34 -13.72 -3.12
C SER A 171 -25.55 -14.65 -3.19
N PRO A 172 -25.95 -15.08 -4.41
CA PRO A 172 -27.00 -16.10 -4.60
C PRO A 172 -26.69 -17.43 -3.90
N PHE A 173 -25.41 -17.74 -3.71
CA PHE A 173 -24.95 -18.95 -3.04
C PHE A 173 -25.43 -19.02 -1.58
N ARG A 174 -25.48 -17.88 -0.89
CA ARG A 174 -26.02 -17.78 0.49
C ARG A 174 -27.49 -18.21 0.58
N VAL A 175 -28.28 -17.87 -0.44
CA VAL A 175 -29.68 -18.31 -0.52
C VAL A 175 -29.76 -19.83 -0.71
N GLY A 176 -28.89 -20.41 -1.53
CA GLY A 176 -28.77 -21.87 -1.71
C GLY A 176 -28.46 -22.58 -0.41
N LEU A 177 -27.49 -22.10 0.37
CA LEU A 177 -27.11 -22.68 1.68
C LEU A 177 -28.29 -22.67 2.68
N ARG A 178 -29.07 -21.61 2.73
CA ARG A 178 -30.31 -21.54 3.55
C ARG A 178 -31.33 -22.59 3.12
N ARG A 179 -31.52 -22.79 1.82
CA ARG A 179 -32.45 -23.82 1.30
C ARG A 179 -31.98 -25.25 1.61
N MET A 180 -30.68 -25.45 1.81
CA MET A 180 -30.09 -26.72 2.26
C MET A 180 -30.23 -26.94 3.79
N GLY A 181 -30.85 -26.00 4.51
CA GLY A 181 -31.15 -26.13 5.94
C GLY A 181 -30.05 -25.61 6.88
N LEU A 182 -28.99 -24.98 6.36
CA LEU A 182 -27.95 -24.39 7.22
C LEU A 182 -28.52 -23.19 7.99
N THR A 183 -28.14 -23.11 9.27
CA THR A 183 -28.47 -21.97 10.13
C THR A 183 -27.73 -20.71 9.72
N ALA A 184 -28.22 -19.54 10.11
CA ALA A 184 -27.56 -18.27 9.81
C ALA A 184 -26.11 -18.20 10.34
N ILE A 185 -25.86 -18.79 11.53
CA ILE A 185 -24.52 -18.82 12.16
C ILE A 185 -23.57 -19.71 11.37
N GLU A 186 -24.04 -20.87 10.92
CA GLU A 186 -23.22 -21.77 10.08
C GLU A 186 -22.84 -21.10 8.76
N ILE A 187 -23.79 -20.46 8.10
CA ILE A 187 -23.55 -19.72 6.85
C ILE A 187 -22.51 -18.59 7.07
N GLU A 188 -22.66 -17.83 8.16
CA GLU A 188 -21.68 -16.77 8.48
C GLU A 188 -20.28 -17.35 8.70
N ARG A 189 -20.14 -18.42 9.48
CA ARG A 189 -18.83 -19.02 9.80
C ARG A 189 -18.18 -19.71 8.61
N VAL A 190 -18.93 -20.51 7.87
CA VAL A 190 -18.39 -21.39 6.81
C VAL A 190 -18.24 -20.67 5.49
N TYR A 191 -19.09 -19.68 5.21
CA TYR A 191 -19.09 -19.00 3.93
C TYR A 191 -18.71 -17.52 4.01
N VAL A 192 -19.43 -16.73 4.83
CA VAL A 192 -19.28 -15.25 4.78
C VAL A 192 -17.92 -14.81 5.31
N VAL A 193 -17.51 -15.31 6.48
CA VAL A 193 -16.25 -14.91 7.11
C VAL A 193 -15.02 -15.27 6.24
N PRO A 194 -14.88 -16.49 5.69
CA PRO A 194 -13.79 -16.80 4.76
C PRO A 194 -13.77 -15.92 3.52
N GLN A 195 -14.94 -15.59 2.95
CA GLN A 195 -15.04 -14.70 1.80
C GLN A 195 -14.62 -13.27 2.12
N ILE A 196 -14.95 -12.76 3.31
CA ILE A 196 -14.52 -11.44 3.76
C ILE A 196 -12.99 -11.37 3.86
N PHE A 197 -12.37 -12.37 4.48
CA PHE A 197 -10.91 -12.42 4.59
C PHE A 197 -10.22 -12.65 3.24
N ALA A 198 -10.80 -13.47 2.37
CA ALA A 198 -10.31 -13.62 1.00
C ALA A 198 -10.39 -12.30 0.21
N GLY A 199 -11.45 -11.52 0.41
CA GLY A 199 -11.58 -10.18 -0.16
C GLY A 199 -10.51 -9.22 0.33
N LEU A 200 -10.22 -9.20 1.64
CA LEU A 200 -9.12 -8.42 2.21
C LEU A 200 -7.78 -8.83 1.61
N LEU A 201 -7.48 -10.12 1.55
CA LEU A 201 -6.25 -10.63 0.95
C LEU A 201 -6.14 -10.24 -0.53
N SER A 202 -7.24 -10.31 -1.28
CA SER A 202 -7.25 -9.87 -2.70
C SER A 202 -7.01 -8.38 -2.89
N SER A 203 -7.20 -7.57 -1.85
CA SER A 203 -7.02 -6.11 -1.84
C SER A 203 -5.69 -5.67 -1.24
N LEU A 204 -4.74 -6.60 -0.99
CA LEU A 204 -3.44 -6.24 -0.39
C LEU A 204 -2.64 -5.23 -1.24
N GLY A 205 -2.80 -5.23 -2.57
CA GLY A 205 -2.21 -4.21 -3.43
C GLY A 205 -2.76 -2.81 -3.14
N GLU A 206 -4.08 -2.67 -2.98
CA GLU A 206 -4.72 -1.39 -2.61
C GLU A 206 -4.26 -0.91 -1.22
N VAL A 207 -4.15 -1.83 -0.26
CA VAL A 207 -3.66 -1.52 1.10
C VAL A 207 -2.19 -1.10 1.04
N MET A 208 -1.34 -1.81 0.30
CA MET A 208 0.07 -1.46 0.12
C MET A 208 0.24 -0.07 -0.52
N LEU A 209 -0.56 0.23 -1.55
CA LEU A 209 -0.55 1.54 -2.19
C LEU A 209 -0.94 2.65 -1.22
N ALA A 210 -1.95 2.42 -0.36
CA ALA A 210 -2.35 3.38 0.67
C ALA A 210 -1.24 3.62 1.70
N LEU A 211 -0.56 2.55 2.15
CA LEU A 211 0.57 2.65 3.09
C LEU A 211 1.76 3.40 2.48
N LEU A 212 2.14 3.08 1.23
CA LEU A 212 3.22 3.76 0.52
C LEU A 212 2.91 5.25 0.30
N SER A 213 1.69 5.58 -0.13
CA SER A 213 1.27 6.96 -0.32
C SER A 213 1.28 7.75 0.99
N ALA A 214 0.86 7.12 2.08
CA ALA A 214 0.91 7.73 3.41
C ALA A 214 2.35 7.88 3.93
N ALA A 215 3.26 6.95 3.58
CA ALA A 215 4.67 7.05 3.94
C ALA A 215 5.32 8.28 3.30
N VAL A 216 4.99 8.62 2.03
CA VAL A 216 5.50 9.83 1.37
C VAL A 216 5.18 11.09 2.20
N VAL A 217 3.93 11.21 2.61
CA VAL A 217 3.48 12.35 3.43
C VAL A 217 4.11 12.32 4.82
N SER A 218 4.12 11.15 5.45
CA SER A 218 4.60 10.97 6.82
C SER A 218 6.10 11.25 6.94
N GLU A 219 6.92 10.71 6.05
CA GLU A 219 8.36 10.96 6.05
C GLU A 219 8.68 12.45 5.84
N TRP A 220 7.93 13.11 4.96
CA TRP A 220 8.11 14.55 4.72
C TRP A 220 7.71 15.40 5.93
N VAL A 221 6.56 15.12 6.55
CA VAL A 221 6.04 15.86 7.72
C VAL A 221 6.92 15.69 8.95
N PHE A 222 7.33 14.46 9.23
CA PHE A 222 8.12 14.13 10.43
C PHE A 222 9.63 14.17 10.20
N LYS A 223 10.07 14.53 8.98
CA LYS A 223 11.50 14.61 8.57
C LYS A 223 12.24 13.29 8.78
N CYS A 224 11.59 12.17 8.50
CA CYS A 224 12.21 10.86 8.54
C CYS A 224 13.00 10.60 7.26
N PRO A 225 14.29 10.22 7.32
CA PRO A 225 15.12 9.99 6.15
C PRO A 225 14.80 8.62 5.52
N GLY A 226 13.69 8.48 4.83
CA GLY A 226 13.28 7.27 4.14
C GLY A 226 13.30 7.41 2.61
N ILE A 227 12.87 6.33 1.92
CA ILE A 227 12.78 6.28 0.45
C ILE A 227 11.78 7.30 -0.07
N ALA A 228 10.70 7.53 0.66
CA ALA A 228 9.65 8.43 0.25
C ALA A 228 10.07 9.91 0.37
N ASP A 229 10.84 10.27 1.41
CA ASP A 229 11.49 11.58 1.53
C ASP A 229 12.54 11.76 0.41
N LEU A 230 13.31 10.72 0.13
CA LEU A 230 14.26 10.69 -0.98
C LEU A 230 13.57 10.92 -2.33
N PHE A 231 12.38 10.35 -2.54
CA PHE A 231 11.58 10.57 -3.75
C PHE A 231 11.21 12.05 -3.93
N VAL A 232 10.70 12.70 -2.88
CA VAL A 232 10.34 14.12 -2.93
C VAL A 232 11.57 15.00 -3.24
N LYS A 233 12.71 14.71 -2.59
CA LYS A 233 13.99 15.40 -2.85
C LYS A 233 14.47 15.20 -4.27
N SER A 234 14.36 13.98 -4.80
CA SER A 234 14.76 13.68 -6.17
C SER A 234 13.97 14.47 -7.21
N ILE A 235 12.65 14.62 -7.00
CA ILE A 235 11.81 15.47 -7.86
C ILE A 235 12.25 16.94 -7.77
N ALA A 236 12.47 17.45 -6.56
CA ALA A 236 12.87 18.85 -6.35
C ALA A 236 14.21 19.18 -7.00
N LEU A 237 15.14 18.22 -7.06
CA LEU A 237 16.47 18.35 -7.67
C LEU A 237 16.52 17.91 -9.14
N HIS A 238 15.38 17.54 -9.73
CA HIS A 238 15.30 17.01 -11.10
C HIS A 238 16.18 15.76 -11.32
N ASP A 239 16.38 14.97 -10.23
CA ASP A 239 17.03 13.65 -10.31
C ASP A 239 16.04 12.60 -10.81
N TRP A 240 15.78 12.62 -12.12
CA TRP A 240 14.81 11.74 -12.75
C TRP A 240 15.21 10.26 -12.68
N ASN A 241 16.50 9.95 -12.54
CA ASN A 241 16.99 8.57 -12.40
C ASN A 241 16.55 7.99 -11.07
N MET A 242 16.79 8.73 -9.99
CA MET A 242 16.42 8.32 -8.65
C MET A 242 14.91 8.27 -8.47
N ALA A 243 14.19 9.29 -8.97
CA ALA A 243 12.73 9.32 -8.94
C ALA A 243 12.12 8.13 -9.69
N ALA A 244 12.66 7.79 -10.87
CA ALA A 244 12.21 6.65 -11.67
C ALA A 244 12.44 5.31 -10.95
N LEU A 245 13.61 5.12 -10.35
CA LEU A 245 13.92 3.91 -9.57
C LEU A 245 12.94 3.75 -8.40
N ILE A 246 12.69 4.81 -7.64
CA ILE A 246 11.78 4.76 -6.49
C ILE A 246 10.35 4.44 -6.92
N LEU A 247 9.85 5.07 -7.99
CA LEU A 247 8.53 4.76 -8.54
C LEU A 247 8.42 3.31 -9.00
N PHE A 248 9.47 2.79 -9.65
CA PHE A 248 9.50 1.37 -10.03
C PHE A 248 9.44 0.46 -8.81
N VAL A 249 10.20 0.75 -7.75
CA VAL A 249 10.18 -0.03 -6.50
C VAL A 249 8.81 0.01 -5.83
N PHE A 250 8.16 1.17 -5.75
CA PHE A 250 6.82 1.30 -5.18
C PHE A 250 5.77 0.53 -5.98
N ALA A 251 5.84 0.61 -7.30
CA ALA A 251 4.95 -0.16 -8.18
C ALA A 251 5.20 -1.68 -8.05
N ALA A 252 6.46 -2.10 -7.96
CA ALA A 252 6.83 -3.50 -7.78
C ALA A 252 6.35 -4.05 -6.44
N LEU A 253 6.48 -3.30 -5.34
CA LEU A 253 5.95 -3.68 -4.03
C LEU A 253 4.43 -3.82 -4.06
N THR A 254 3.72 -2.87 -4.67
CA THR A 254 2.27 -2.89 -4.80
C THR A 254 1.80 -4.10 -5.62
N ALA A 255 2.40 -4.32 -6.80
CA ALA A 255 2.07 -5.44 -7.67
C ALA A 255 2.36 -6.80 -7.01
N THR A 256 3.47 -6.89 -6.26
CA THR A 256 3.83 -8.10 -5.53
C THR A 256 2.87 -8.38 -4.37
N ALA A 257 2.48 -7.36 -3.62
CA ALA A 257 1.48 -7.49 -2.57
C ALA A 257 0.13 -7.96 -3.14
N GLU A 258 -0.30 -7.40 -4.27
CA GLU A 258 -1.51 -7.83 -4.97
C GLU A 258 -1.42 -9.29 -5.45
N PHE A 259 -0.32 -9.67 -6.06
CA PHE A 259 -0.09 -11.04 -6.53
C PHE A 259 -0.16 -12.06 -5.38
N ILE A 260 0.62 -11.81 -4.30
CA ILE A 260 0.64 -12.67 -3.11
C ILE A 260 -0.76 -12.74 -2.50
N GLY A 261 -1.42 -11.60 -2.35
CA GLY A 261 -2.75 -11.52 -1.76
C GLY A 261 -3.80 -12.31 -2.54
N ARG A 262 -3.81 -12.24 -3.86
CA ARG A 262 -4.74 -13.00 -4.72
C ARG A 262 -4.50 -14.51 -4.65
N ILE A 263 -3.24 -14.94 -4.58
CA ILE A 263 -2.91 -16.36 -4.37
C ILE A 263 -3.38 -16.83 -3.00
N ALA A 264 -3.07 -16.08 -1.94
CA ALA A 264 -3.47 -16.40 -0.57
C ALA A 264 -5.01 -16.44 -0.41
N ALA A 265 -5.73 -15.48 -1.00
CA ALA A 265 -7.19 -15.48 -1.03
C ALA A 265 -7.77 -16.75 -1.65
N ARG A 266 -7.18 -17.19 -2.77
CA ARG A 266 -7.64 -18.42 -3.45
C ARG A 266 -7.38 -19.67 -2.64
N LEU A 267 -6.24 -19.72 -1.94
CA LEU A 267 -5.92 -20.84 -1.03
C LEU A 267 -6.89 -20.88 0.15
N LEU A 268 -7.20 -19.73 0.75
CA LEU A 268 -8.12 -19.61 1.87
C LEU A 268 -9.52 -20.11 1.51
N VAL A 269 -10.08 -19.64 0.39
CA VAL A 269 -11.42 -20.08 -0.05
C VAL A 269 -11.46 -21.58 -0.31
N ARG A 270 -10.39 -22.15 -0.89
CA ARG A 270 -10.31 -23.57 -1.17
C ARG A 270 -10.17 -24.42 0.11
N ALA A 271 -9.51 -23.90 1.12
CA ALA A 271 -9.37 -24.61 2.41
C ALA A 271 -10.68 -24.59 3.22
N ALA A 272 -11.57 -23.63 2.92
CA ALA A 272 -12.88 -23.49 3.57
C ALA A 272 -14.02 -24.19 2.83
N SER A 273 -13.79 -24.70 1.61
CA SER A 273 -14.73 -25.49 0.80
C SER A 273 -14.48 -26.98 0.93
#